data_cc6a9e4b78a3cdc54d27911d801a443d
#
_entry.id   cc6a9e4b78a3cdc54d27911d801a443d
#
_cell.length_a   1.000
_cell.length_b   1.000
_cell.length_c   1.000
_cell.angle_alpha   90.00
_cell.angle_beta   90.00
_cell.angle_gamma   90.00
#
_symmetry.space_group_name_H-M   'P 1'
#
loop_
_entity.id
_entity.type
_entity.pdbx_description
1 polymer ?
#
loop_
_entity_poly.entity_id
_entity_poly.type
_entity_poly.pdbx_seq_one_letter_code
_entity_poly.pdbx_strand_id
1 'polypeptide(L)'
;MLIKKIKTYKWQALASLMMTGLMVASSLLQPRYLQEVLEALLAGQNEAIYSIGAWLIGVALVGLVAGGVNVTLAAYIAQGVSSDLREDAFRKIQTFSYANIEQFNAGNLVVRMTNDINQIQNVVMMAFQILFRLPLLFIGSFILAVHTLPSLWWVIVLMVLLIFALTAIMMGMMGPRFAKFQTLLERINAIAKENLRGVRVVKSFVQEKAQFDKFTDVSDELLGQNLYIGYAFSVIEPVMMLVGYGAVFLSIWLVADMAQSDPSVVGSIASFINYLSQIIFTIIMVGFLGNSVSRAMISLRRIREILNTEPAMTFKDLPDEELEGSLSFENVTFTYPNDDEPMLKNVTFEIAPGQMVGVVGATGAGKSTLAQLIPRLFDPQEGSIKIGGKDIRDVSEGTLRKTVSIVLQRAILFSGTIADNLRQGKGNASVSEMERAARIAQASEFIGRMENKFESQVEERGTNFSGGQKQRMSIARGIVSNPRILIFDDSTSALDAKSERLVQEALNKDLKGTTTIIIAQKISSVVHADKILVLDQGRLIGEGRHADLVANNAVYREIYETQKGKEE
;
A
#
# COMPACT_ATOMS: atom_id res chain seq x y z
N MET A 1 -1.28 -11.50 15.24
CA MET A 1 -0.62 -10.22 14.95
C MET A 1 -1.30 -9.05 15.66
N LEU A 2 -2.55 -8.67 15.32
CA LEU A 2 -3.26 -7.51 15.89
C LEU A 2 -3.36 -7.56 17.43
N ILE A 3 -3.80 -8.70 18.00
CA ILE A 3 -3.88 -8.90 19.45
C ILE A 3 -2.52 -8.68 20.13
N LYS A 4 -1.41 -9.10 19.49
CA LYS A 4 -0.06 -8.90 20.03
C LYS A 4 0.30 -7.41 20.11
N LYS A 5 -0.10 -6.61 19.11
CA LYS A 5 0.09 -5.15 19.12
C LYS A 5 -0.81 -4.45 20.14
N ILE A 6 -2.08 -4.86 20.25
CA ILE A 6 -2.99 -4.33 21.30
C ILE A 6 -2.46 -4.62 22.71
N LYS A 7 -1.78 -5.75 22.93
CA LYS A 7 -1.16 -6.06 24.23
C LYS A 7 -0.10 -5.04 24.67
N THR A 8 0.54 -4.32 23.76
CA THR A 8 1.45 -3.21 24.10
C THR A 8 0.70 -2.09 24.82
N TYR A 9 -0.57 -1.89 24.50
CA TYR A 9 -1.47 -0.88 25.07
C TYR A 9 -2.44 -1.47 26.11
N LYS A 10 -2.06 -2.55 26.81
CA LYS A 10 -2.95 -3.34 27.70
C LYS A 10 -3.62 -2.50 28.80
N TRP A 11 -2.91 -1.53 29.38
CA TRP A 11 -3.47 -0.69 30.44
C TRP A 11 -4.51 0.30 29.90
N GLN A 12 -4.24 0.89 28.75
CA GLN A 12 -5.17 1.78 28.05
C GLN A 12 -6.42 0.99 27.56
N ALA A 13 -6.18 -0.24 27.06
CA ALA A 13 -7.26 -1.13 26.63
C ALA A 13 -8.15 -1.53 27.83
N LEU A 14 -7.55 -1.88 28.97
CA LEU A 14 -8.30 -2.18 30.19
C LEU A 14 -9.08 -0.96 30.67
N ALA A 15 -8.46 0.21 30.73
CA ALA A 15 -9.12 1.46 31.10
C ALA A 15 -10.29 1.80 30.16
N SER A 16 -10.12 1.63 28.85
CA SER A 16 -11.17 1.82 27.85
C SER A 16 -12.36 0.86 28.07
N LEU A 17 -12.08 -0.43 28.35
CA LEU A 17 -13.13 -1.40 28.67
C LEU A 17 -13.85 -1.08 29.99
N MET A 18 -13.15 -0.60 31.01
CA MET A 18 -13.76 -0.12 32.25
C MET A 18 -14.66 1.10 32.00
N MET A 19 -14.19 2.06 31.20
CA MET A 19 -15.01 3.24 30.82
C MET A 19 -16.24 2.82 30.00
N THR A 20 -16.09 1.84 29.10
CA THR A 20 -17.23 1.25 28.37
C THR A 20 -18.23 0.62 29.33
N GLY A 21 -17.78 -0.15 30.32
CA GLY A 21 -18.64 -0.72 31.36
C GLY A 21 -19.37 0.33 32.16
N LEU A 22 -18.67 1.39 32.59
CA LEU A 22 -19.26 2.50 33.32
C LEU A 22 -20.31 3.27 32.49
N MET A 23 -20.02 3.51 31.22
CA MET A 23 -20.92 4.15 30.27
C MET A 23 -22.17 3.30 30.03
N VAL A 24 -22.03 1.97 29.90
CA VAL A 24 -23.18 1.03 29.78
C VAL A 24 -23.97 1.01 31.07
N ALA A 25 -23.34 0.91 32.25
CA ALA A 25 -24.02 0.95 33.53
C ALA A 25 -24.82 2.26 33.69
N SER A 26 -24.23 3.40 33.35
CA SER A 26 -24.91 4.69 33.31
C SER A 26 -26.16 4.65 32.41
N SER A 27 -26.03 4.14 31.17
CA SER A 27 -27.15 4.04 30.22
C SER A 27 -28.26 3.10 30.70
N LEU A 28 -27.92 2.05 31.45
CA LEU A 28 -28.88 1.08 31.99
C LEU A 28 -29.58 1.55 33.25
N LEU A 29 -28.93 2.41 34.06
CA LEU A 29 -29.51 2.95 35.27
C LEU A 29 -30.48 4.10 35.01
N GLN A 30 -30.28 4.87 33.94
CA GLN A 30 -31.14 6.02 33.62
C GLN A 30 -32.65 5.67 33.53
N PRO A 31 -33.09 4.61 32.81
CA PRO A 31 -34.50 4.23 32.78
C PRO A 31 -35.06 3.89 34.16
N ARG A 32 -34.26 3.26 35.02
CA ARG A 32 -34.69 2.91 36.38
C ARG A 32 -34.93 4.15 37.24
N TYR A 33 -34.00 5.11 37.24
CA TYR A 33 -34.19 6.37 37.94
C TYR A 33 -35.36 7.16 37.36
N LEU A 34 -35.63 7.11 36.06
CA LEU A 34 -36.79 7.71 35.45
C LEU A 34 -38.09 7.06 35.96
N GLN A 35 -38.10 5.74 36.13
CA GLN A 35 -39.18 5.00 36.75
C GLN A 35 -39.44 5.50 38.17
N GLU A 36 -38.42 5.56 39.01
CA GLU A 36 -38.48 6.02 40.39
C GLU A 36 -39.01 7.48 40.49
N VAL A 37 -38.60 8.36 39.55
CA VAL A 37 -39.15 9.75 39.45
C VAL A 37 -40.65 9.73 39.13
N LEU A 38 -41.10 8.89 38.18
CA LEU A 38 -42.49 8.78 37.81
C LEU A 38 -43.35 8.23 38.97
N GLU A 39 -42.85 7.22 39.68
CA GLU A 39 -43.52 6.67 40.87
C GLU A 39 -43.62 7.71 41.99
N ALA A 40 -42.57 8.47 42.27
CA ALA A 40 -42.59 9.56 43.26
C ALA A 40 -43.55 10.69 42.85
N LEU A 41 -43.67 11.00 41.56
CA LEU A 41 -44.61 11.98 41.01
C LEU A 41 -46.06 11.54 41.24
N LEU A 42 -46.36 10.28 40.93
CA LEU A 42 -47.69 9.71 41.15
C LEU A 42 -48.06 9.63 42.62
N ALA A 43 -47.08 9.44 43.52
CA ALA A 43 -47.25 9.43 44.97
C ALA A 43 -47.26 10.84 45.60
N GLY A 44 -47.06 11.92 44.82
CA GLY A 44 -47.02 13.30 45.33
C GLY A 44 -45.81 13.64 46.20
N GLN A 45 -44.71 12.87 46.13
CA GLN A 45 -43.51 13.01 46.95
C GLN A 45 -42.50 13.96 46.32
N ASN A 46 -42.73 15.27 46.40
CA ASN A 46 -41.90 16.28 45.73
C ASN A 46 -40.42 16.25 46.17
N GLU A 47 -40.09 16.00 47.43
CA GLU A 47 -38.69 15.93 47.91
C GLU A 47 -37.96 14.74 47.29
N ALA A 48 -38.63 13.60 47.14
CA ALA A 48 -38.05 12.43 46.48
C ALA A 48 -37.73 12.70 45.01
N ILE A 49 -38.57 13.44 44.30
CA ILE A 49 -38.37 13.84 42.90
C ILE A 49 -37.05 14.62 42.74
N TYR A 50 -36.76 15.59 43.61
CA TYR A 50 -35.52 16.37 43.53
C TYR A 50 -34.30 15.51 43.81
N SER A 51 -34.34 14.62 44.80
CA SER A 51 -33.19 13.77 45.13
C SER A 51 -32.93 12.73 44.04
N ILE A 52 -33.95 12.05 43.52
CA ILE A 52 -33.83 11.06 42.44
C ILE A 52 -33.41 11.73 41.11
N GLY A 53 -33.96 12.92 40.83
CA GLY A 53 -33.59 13.73 39.68
C GLY A 53 -32.12 14.15 39.73
N ALA A 54 -31.61 14.52 40.90
CA ALA A 54 -30.18 14.81 41.06
C ALA A 54 -29.28 13.58 40.81
N TRP A 55 -29.70 12.38 41.28
CA TRP A 55 -29.02 11.14 40.95
C TRP A 55 -29.05 10.80 39.46
N LEU A 56 -30.17 10.99 38.79
CA LEU A 56 -30.30 10.80 37.35
C LEU A 56 -29.33 11.67 36.58
N ILE A 57 -29.24 12.97 36.92
CA ILE A 57 -28.28 13.90 36.34
C ILE A 57 -26.84 13.45 36.65
N GLY A 58 -26.53 13.05 37.90
CA GLY A 58 -25.23 12.57 38.30
C GLY A 58 -24.77 11.35 37.48
N VAL A 59 -25.65 10.36 37.35
CA VAL A 59 -25.39 9.17 36.53
C VAL A 59 -25.18 9.53 35.06
N ALA A 60 -25.98 10.45 34.50
CA ALA A 60 -25.82 10.93 33.13
C ALA A 60 -24.46 11.62 32.94
N LEU A 61 -24.02 12.45 33.89
CA LEU A 61 -22.70 13.10 33.85
C LEU A 61 -21.56 12.09 33.93
N VAL A 62 -21.68 11.06 34.78
CA VAL A 62 -20.70 9.95 34.82
C VAL A 62 -20.62 9.25 33.48
N GLY A 63 -21.75 8.96 32.84
CA GLY A 63 -21.79 8.37 31.50
C GLY A 63 -21.15 9.24 30.43
N LEU A 64 -21.36 10.56 30.48
CA LEU A 64 -20.78 11.55 29.57
C LEU A 64 -19.25 11.57 29.71
N VAL A 65 -18.74 11.69 30.94
CA VAL A 65 -17.29 11.72 31.20
C VAL A 65 -16.65 10.39 30.80
N ALA A 66 -17.27 9.26 31.19
CA ALA A 66 -16.78 7.94 30.81
C ALA A 66 -16.73 7.77 29.28
N GLY A 67 -17.76 8.26 28.58
CA GLY A 67 -17.80 8.27 27.11
C GLY A 67 -16.67 9.09 26.49
N GLY A 68 -16.45 10.30 26.95
CA GLY A 68 -15.35 11.16 26.48
C GLY A 68 -13.97 10.56 26.69
N VAL A 69 -13.73 10.01 27.88
CA VAL A 69 -12.48 9.32 28.21
C VAL A 69 -12.30 8.06 27.33
N ASN A 70 -13.38 7.27 27.15
CA ASN A 70 -13.34 6.07 26.30
C ASN A 70 -12.98 6.39 24.85
N VAL A 71 -13.58 7.43 24.25
CA VAL A 71 -13.26 7.88 22.89
C VAL A 71 -11.78 8.25 22.76
N THR A 72 -11.26 8.99 23.74
CA THR A 72 -9.84 9.39 23.76
C THR A 72 -8.91 8.18 23.88
N LEU A 73 -9.21 7.24 24.78
CA LEU A 73 -8.41 6.01 24.94
C LEU A 73 -8.48 5.12 23.69
N ALA A 74 -9.66 4.95 23.11
CA ALA A 74 -9.84 4.18 21.87
C ALA A 74 -9.04 4.79 20.70
N ALA A 75 -9.06 6.12 20.57
CA ALA A 75 -8.26 6.83 19.57
C ALA A 75 -6.76 6.63 19.81
N TYR A 76 -6.30 6.74 21.05
CA TYR A 76 -4.89 6.53 21.42
C TYR A 76 -4.42 5.11 21.07
N ILE A 77 -5.21 4.09 21.44
CA ILE A 77 -4.92 2.69 21.11
C ILE A 77 -4.87 2.48 19.61
N ALA A 78 -5.87 2.97 18.89
CA ALA A 78 -5.98 2.79 17.44
C ALA A 78 -4.82 3.46 16.68
N GLN A 79 -4.45 4.68 17.07
CA GLN A 79 -3.31 5.39 16.49
C GLN A 79 -1.98 4.71 16.82
N GLY A 80 -1.79 4.28 18.07
CA GLY A 80 -0.58 3.56 18.47
C GLY A 80 -0.41 2.25 17.68
N VAL A 81 -1.46 1.43 17.61
CA VAL A 81 -1.44 0.19 16.81
C VAL A 81 -1.16 0.46 15.34
N SER A 82 -1.76 1.52 14.76
CA SER A 82 -1.53 1.94 13.37
C SER A 82 -0.08 2.36 13.13
N SER A 83 0.50 3.14 14.04
CA SER A 83 1.90 3.57 14.00
C SER A 83 2.86 2.37 14.05
N ASP A 84 2.65 1.47 15.01
CA ASP A 84 3.45 0.25 15.17
C ASP A 84 3.39 -0.65 13.92
N LEU A 85 2.21 -0.77 13.30
CA LEU A 85 2.04 -1.56 12.08
C LEU A 85 2.74 -0.91 10.88
N ARG A 86 2.70 0.42 10.79
CA ARG A 86 3.39 1.17 9.75
C ARG A 86 4.91 1.01 9.85
N GLU A 87 5.42 1.13 11.06
CA GLU A 87 6.85 0.94 11.32
C GLU A 87 7.30 -0.48 10.99
N ASP A 88 6.58 -1.51 11.48
CA ASP A 88 6.90 -2.91 11.20
C ASP A 88 6.86 -3.20 9.70
N ALA A 89 5.81 -2.74 8.99
CA ALA A 89 5.66 -2.94 7.56
C ALA A 89 6.77 -2.23 6.77
N PHE A 90 7.08 -0.98 7.11
CA PHE A 90 8.16 -0.25 6.46
C PHE A 90 9.51 -0.90 6.70
N ARG A 91 9.82 -1.26 7.94
CA ARG A 91 11.07 -1.96 8.30
C ARG A 91 11.19 -3.28 7.55
N LYS A 92 10.09 -4.05 7.42
CA LYS A 92 10.07 -5.31 6.68
C LYS A 92 10.27 -5.10 5.17
N ILE A 93 9.62 -4.09 4.57
CA ILE A 93 9.80 -3.74 3.16
C ILE A 93 11.25 -3.36 2.85
N GLN A 94 11.96 -2.69 3.79
CA GLN A 94 13.38 -2.36 3.60
C GLN A 94 14.29 -3.61 3.56
N THR A 95 13.81 -4.77 4.05
CA THR A 95 14.56 -6.04 3.93
C THR A 95 14.23 -6.81 2.66
N PHE A 96 13.30 -6.34 1.83
CA PHE A 96 12.90 -7.03 0.61
C PHE A 96 14.01 -6.99 -0.44
N SER A 97 14.18 -8.10 -1.14
CA SER A 97 14.96 -8.13 -2.36
C SER A 97 14.23 -7.44 -3.52
N TYR A 98 14.94 -7.16 -4.59
CA TYR A 98 14.34 -6.56 -5.79
C TYR A 98 13.18 -7.42 -6.35
N ALA A 99 13.33 -8.74 -6.34
CA ALA A 99 12.29 -9.68 -6.74
C ALA A 99 11.00 -9.54 -5.91
N ASN A 100 11.11 -9.35 -4.60
CA ASN A 100 9.94 -9.10 -3.75
C ASN A 100 9.24 -7.77 -4.13
N ILE A 101 10.02 -6.72 -4.40
CA ILE A 101 9.46 -5.41 -4.79
C ILE A 101 8.71 -5.51 -6.13
N GLU A 102 9.22 -6.26 -7.10
CA GLU A 102 8.53 -6.51 -8.37
C GLU A 102 7.23 -7.31 -8.16
N GLN A 103 7.26 -8.36 -7.35
CA GLN A 103 6.09 -9.18 -7.04
C GLN A 103 4.95 -8.34 -6.44
N PHE A 104 5.25 -7.48 -5.48
CA PHE A 104 4.23 -6.66 -4.81
C PHE A 104 3.83 -5.41 -5.59
N ASN A 105 4.65 -4.91 -6.48
CA ASN A 105 4.56 -3.58 -7.10
C ASN A 105 4.62 -2.43 -6.08
N ALA A 106 5.53 -1.48 -6.27
CA ALA A 106 5.74 -0.36 -5.33
C ALA A 106 4.46 0.44 -5.02
N GLY A 107 3.59 0.68 -6.02
CA GLY A 107 2.31 1.36 -5.82
C GLY A 107 1.37 0.60 -4.88
N ASN A 108 1.34 -0.72 -4.95
CA ASN A 108 0.54 -1.57 -4.07
C ASN A 108 1.07 -1.53 -2.63
N LEU A 109 2.40 -1.55 -2.43
CA LEU A 109 3.01 -1.42 -1.11
C LEU A 109 2.64 -0.10 -0.43
N VAL A 110 2.63 1.01 -1.18
CA VAL A 110 2.19 2.33 -0.67
C VAL A 110 0.72 2.27 -0.23
N VAL A 111 -0.17 1.71 -1.05
CA VAL A 111 -1.60 1.55 -0.70
C VAL A 111 -1.78 0.69 0.56
N ARG A 112 -1.01 -0.38 0.71
CA ARG A 112 -1.04 -1.23 1.90
C ARG A 112 -0.59 -0.48 3.16
N MET A 113 0.47 0.33 3.07
CA MET A 113 0.99 1.13 4.19
C MET A 113 0.08 2.29 4.59
N THR A 114 -0.74 2.80 3.67
CA THR A 114 -1.66 3.92 3.91
C THR A 114 -3.08 3.41 4.16
N ASN A 115 -3.80 3.03 3.11
CA ASN A 115 -5.22 2.70 3.17
C ASN A 115 -5.51 1.45 4.00
N ASP A 116 -4.74 0.36 3.82
CA ASP A 116 -5.01 -0.88 4.54
C ASP A 116 -4.76 -0.72 6.05
N ILE A 117 -3.69 -0.03 6.44
CA ILE A 117 -3.43 0.25 7.86
C ILE A 117 -4.50 1.18 8.45
N ASN A 118 -4.99 2.18 7.69
CA ASN A 118 -6.08 3.03 8.13
C ASN A 118 -7.40 2.25 8.33
N GLN A 119 -7.69 1.26 7.47
CA GLN A 119 -8.86 0.38 7.68
C GLN A 119 -8.73 -0.43 8.97
N ILE A 120 -7.55 -0.95 9.27
CA ILE A 120 -7.27 -1.66 10.53
C ILE A 120 -7.43 -0.71 11.72
N GLN A 121 -6.87 0.50 11.65
CA GLN A 121 -6.99 1.54 12.66
C GLN A 121 -8.45 1.85 12.99
N ASN A 122 -9.28 2.07 11.94
CA ASN A 122 -10.70 2.39 12.10
C ASN A 122 -11.45 1.26 12.81
N VAL A 123 -11.17 0.01 12.49
CA VAL A 123 -11.82 -1.13 13.16
C VAL A 123 -11.33 -1.30 14.59
N VAL A 124 -10.05 -1.06 14.89
CA VAL A 124 -9.55 -1.05 16.26
C VAL A 124 -10.25 0.03 17.08
N MET A 125 -10.36 1.26 16.55
CA MET A 125 -11.07 2.35 17.20
C MET A 125 -12.54 2.00 17.44
N MET A 126 -13.22 1.48 16.40
CA MET A 126 -14.62 1.05 16.47
C MET A 126 -14.83 -0.10 17.47
N ALA A 127 -13.87 -1.01 17.60
CA ALA A 127 -13.97 -2.12 18.55
C ALA A 127 -14.07 -1.62 20.00
N PHE A 128 -13.21 -0.67 20.38
CA PHE A 128 -13.22 -0.10 21.74
C PHE A 128 -14.36 0.90 21.98
N GLN A 129 -14.86 1.58 20.95
CA GLN A 129 -15.96 2.53 21.10
C GLN A 129 -17.34 1.88 21.05
N ILE A 130 -17.53 0.90 20.16
CA ILE A 130 -18.87 0.39 19.82
C ILE A 130 -18.97 -1.12 20.00
N LEU A 131 -18.04 -1.91 19.43
CA LEU A 131 -18.18 -3.36 19.35
C LEU A 131 -18.25 -4.03 20.71
N PHE A 132 -17.46 -3.59 21.70
CA PHE A 132 -17.52 -4.10 23.07
C PHE A 132 -18.72 -3.56 23.84
N ARG A 133 -19.21 -2.36 23.50
CA ARG A 133 -20.37 -1.74 24.14
C ARG A 133 -21.68 -2.43 23.79
N LEU A 134 -21.89 -2.80 22.51
CA LEU A 134 -23.18 -3.29 22.03
C LEU A 134 -23.62 -4.59 22.73
N PRO A 135 -22.79 -5.64 22.88
CA PRO A 135 -23.21 -6.85 23.60
C PRO A 135 -23.56 -6.59 25.07
N LEU A 136 -22.77 -5.73 25.73
CA LEU A 136 -23.03 -5.38 27.14
C LEU A 136 -24.35 -4.62 27.29
N LEU A 137 -24.64 -3.69 26.39
CA LEU A 137 -25.88 -2.91 26.41
C LEU A 137 -27.09 -3.81 26.08
N PHE A 138 -26.94 -4.68 25.06
CA PHE A 138 -28.01 -5.63 24.68
C PHE A 138 -28.37 -6.57 25.84
N ILE A 139 -27.37 -7.26 26.40
CA ILE A 139 -27.58 -8.21 27.50
C ILE A 139 -28.12 -7.49 28.75
N GLY A 140 -27.53 -6.34 29.09
CA GLY A 140 -27.97 -5.55 30.24
C GLY A 140 -29.39 -5.05 30.08
N SER A 141 -29.75 -4.49 28.93
CA SER A 141 -31.14 -4.05 28.65
C SER A 141 -32.12 -5.20 28.66
N PHE A 142 -31.77 -6.36 28.11
CA PHE A 142 -32.60 -7.56 28.14
C PHE A 142 -32.87 -8.03 29.58
N ILE A 143 -31.82 -8.18 30.40
CA ILE A 143 -31.93 -8.61 31.80
C ILE A 143 -32.81 -7.64 32.60
N LEU A 144 -32.53 -6.33 32.46
CA LEU A 144 -33.29 -5.32 33.21
C LEU A 144 -34.74 -5.18 32.74
N ALA A 145 -35.01 -5.30 31.45
CA ALA A 145 -36.37 -5.32 30.91
C ALA A 145 -37.17 -6.51 31.47
N VAL A 146 -36.59 -7.72 31.49
CA VAL A 146 -37.24 -8.90 32.09
C VAL A 146 -37.42 -8.75 33.60
N HIS A 147 -36.46 -8.13 34.30
CA HIS A 147 -36.60 -7.87 35.74
C HIS A 147 -37.70 -6.85 36.06
N THR A 148 -37.85 -5.81 35.21
CA THR A 148 -38.83 -4.74 35.39
C THR A 148 -40.26 -5.23 35.16
N LEU A 149 -40.50 -5.99 34.10
CA LEU A 149 -41.80 -6.60 33.77
C LEU A 149 -41.61 -8.06 33.32
N PRO A 150 -41.54 -8.99 34.29
CA PRO A 150 -41.28 -10.41 33.99
C PRO A 150 -42.33 -11.06 33.09
N SER A 151 -43.58 -10.61 33.13
CA SER A 151 -44.66 -11.16 32.29
C SER A 151 -44.47 -10.86 30.79
N LEU A 152 -43.65 -9.88 30.42
CA LEU A 152 -43.45 -9.39 29.05
C LEU A 152 -42.16 -9.90 28.37
N TRP A 153 -41.42 -10.83 28.97
CA TRP A 153 -40.16 -11.33 28.39
C TRP A 153 -40.33 -11.85 26.96
N TRP A 154 -41.47 -12.48 26.66
CA TRP A 154 -41.76 -13.05 25.35
C TRP A 154 -41.97 -11.98 24.28
N VAL A 155 -42.44 -10.78 24.63
CA VAL A 155 -42.58 -9.64 23.70
C VAL A 155 -41.22 -9.21 23.20
N ILE A 156 -40.22 -9.17 24.10
CA ILE A 156 -38.83 -8.85 23.71
C ILE A 156 -38.31 -9.91 22.74
N VAL A 157 -38.47 -11.18 23.06
CA VAL A 157 -38.01 -12.29 22.21
C VAL A 157 -38.70 -12.26 20.84
N LEU A 158 -40.04 -12.04 20.81
CA LEU A 158 -40.78 -11.92 19.56
C LEU A 158 -40.27 -10.74 18.72
N MET A 159 -40.08 -9.57 19.32
CA MET A 159 -39.53 -8.39 18.65
C MET A 159 -38.14 -8.67 18.06
N VAL A 160 -37.22 -9.27 18.82
CA VAL A 160 -35.88 -9.61 18.37
C VAL A 160 -35.92 -10.59 17.21
N LEU A 161 -36.75 -11.64 17.29
CA LEU A 161 -36.93 -12.62 16.22
C LEU A 161 -37.49 -11.99 14.94
N LEU A 162 -38.47 -11.09 15.05
CA LEU A 162 -39.04 -10.37 13.91
C LEU A 162 -38.00 -9.47 13.25
N ILE A 163 -37.23 -8.69 14.02
CA ILE A 163 -36.15 -7.83 13.49
C ILE A 163 -35.08 -8.69 12.82
N PHE A 164 -34.72 -9.84 13.41
CA PHE A 164 -33.73 -10.75 12.83
C PHE A 164 -34.24 -11.36 11.52
N ALA A 165 -35.50 -11.78 11.46
CA ALA A 165 -36.10 -12.31 10.22
C ALA A 165 -36.16 -11.24 9.12
N LEU A 166 -36.56 -10.01 9.44
CA LEU A 166 -36.57 -8.88 8.51
C LEU A 166 -35.18 -8.58 7.99
N THR A 167 -34.17 -8.55 8.88
CA THR A 167 -32.76 -8.31 8.48
C THR A 167 -32.26 -9.43 7.57
N ALA A 168 -32.56 -10.68 7.88
CA ALA A 168 -32.16 -11.83 7.06
C ALA A 168 -32.78 -11.79 5.65
N ILE A 169 -34.07 -11.48 5.56
CA ILE A 169 -34.78 -11.30 4.29
C ILE A 169 -34.14 -10.18 3.47
N MET A 170 -33.90 -9.03 4.10
CA MET A 170 -33.25 -7.89 3.45
C MET A 170 -31.85 -8.22 2.93
N MET A 171 -31.03 -8.87 3.76
CA MET A 171 -29.69 -9.27 3.32
C MET A 171 -29.72 -10.24 2.13
N GLY A 172 -30.68 -11.18 2.13
CA GLY A 172 -30.89 -12.09 1.00
C GLY A 172 -31.28 -11.35 -0.28
N MET A 173 -32.14 -10.35 -0.20
CA MET A 173 -32.59 -9.54 -1.35
C MET A 173 -31.50 -8.56 -1.83
N MET A 174 -30.74 -7.97 -0.90
CA MET A 174 -29.74 -6.93 -1.22
C MET A 174 -28.40 -7.50 -1.69
N GLY A 175 -28.03 -8.71 -1.27
CA GLY A 175 -26.75 -9.31 -1.62
C GLY A 175 -26.45 -9.28 -3.12
N PRO A 176 -27.31 -9.81 -4.00
CA PRO A 176 -27.13 -9.77 -5.45
C PRO A 176 -27.05 -8.35 -6.03
N ARG A 177 -27.82 -7.41 -5.45
CA ARG A 177 -27.83 -6.00 -5.87
C ARG A 177 -26.52 -5.30 -5.54
N PHE A 178 -25.98 -5.53 -4.33
CA PHE A 178 -24.67 -5.02 -3.96
C PHE A 178 -23.55 -5.60 -4.82
N ALA A 179 -23.60 -6.89 -5.16
CA ALA A 179 -22.64 -7.51 -6.07
C ALA A 179 -22.68 -6.83 -7.45
N LYS A 180 -23.89 -6.63 -8.02
CA LYS A 180 -24.05 -5.94 -9.30
C LYS A 180 -23.58 -4.47 -9.23
N PHE A 181 -23.93 -3.75 -8.16
CA PHE A 181 -23.46 -2.39 -7.92
C PHE A 181 -21.93 -2.32 -7.91
N GLN A 182 -21.26 -3.25 -7.22
CA GLN A 182 -19.80 -3.30 -7.16
C GLN A 182 -19.18 -3.55 -8.54
N THR A 183 -19.73 -4.47 -9.32
CA THR A 183 -19.26 -4.75 -10.70
C THR A 183 -19.40 -3.51 -11.61
N LEU A 184 -20.52 -2.78 -11.51
CA LEU A 184 -20.72 -1.55 -12.28
C LEU A 184 -19.76 -0.44 -11.84
N LEU A 185 -19.50 -0.32 -10.54
CA LEU A 185 -18.54 0.64 -10.00
C LEU A 185 -17.11 0.35 -10.52
N GLU A 186 -16.71 -0.91 -10.56
CA GLU A 186 -15.43 -1.33 -11.14
C GLU A 186 -15.35 -1.00 -12.64
N ARG A 187 -16.46 -1.22 -13.39
CA ARG A 187 -16.55 -0.89 -14.81
C ARG A 187 -16.46 0.60 -15.08
N ILE A 188 -17.13 1.46 -14.29
CA ILE A 188 -17.02 2.93 -14.36
C ILE A 188 -15.56 3.37 -14.10
N ASN A 189 -14.94 2.84 -13.05
CA ASN A 189 -13.55 3.15 -12.73
C ASN A 189 -12.59 2.74 -13.85
N ALA A 190 -12.82 1.59 -14.50
CA ALA A 190 -12.03 1.15 -15.63
C ALA A 190 -12.18 2.10 -16.83
N ILE A 191 -13.42 2.47 -17.19
CA ILE A 191 -13.71 3.43 -18.29
C ILE A 191 -13.07 4.78 -18.01
N ALA A 192 -13.22 5.33 -16.80
CA ALA A 192 -12.63 6.61 -16.41
C ALA A 192 -11.10 6.57 -16.50
N LYS A 193 -10.48 5.51 -15.97
CA LYS A 193 -9.03 5.32 -16.01
C LYS A 193 -8.49 5.18 -17.44
N GLU A 194 -9.18 4.42 -18.29
CA GLU A 194 -8.85 4.25 -19.70
C GLU A 194 -8.92 5.60 -20.44
N ASN A 195 -10.03 6.34 -20.25
CA ASN A 195 -10.24 7.67 -20.87
C ASN A 195 -9.17 8.68 -20.43
N LEU A 196 -8.90 8.79 -19.12
CA LEU A 196 -7.90 9.71 -18.60
C LEU A 196 -6.48 9.37 -19.07
N ARG A 197 -6.14 8.08 -19.18
CA ARG A 197 -4.85 7.64 -19.72
C ARG A 197 -4.73 7.90 -21.22
N GLY A 198 -5.82 7.71 -21.94
CA GLY A 198 -5.92 7.89 -23.39
C GLY A 198 -6.42 9.29 -23.80
N VAL A 199 -6.47 10.29 -22.92
CA VAL A 199 -7.10 11.59 -23.18
C VAL A 199 -6.55 12.28 -24.43
N ARG A 200 -5.24 12.15 -24.69
CA ARG A 200 -4.63 12.69 -25.91
C ARG A 200 -5.19 12.05 -27.19
N VAL A 201 -5.40 10.73 -27.16
CA VAL A 201 -6.00 9.97 -28.26
C VAL A 201 -7.45 10.40 -28.46
N VAL A 202 -8.23 10.46 -27.37
CA VAL A 202 -9.63 10.91 -27.41
C VAL A 202 -9.74 12.29 -28.03
N LYS A 203 -8.86 13.24 -27.61
CA LYS A 203 -8.81 14.61 -28.15
C LYS A 203 -8.35 14.66 -29.59
N SER A 204 -7.32 13.87 -29.98
CA SER A 204 -6.80 13.86 -31.34
C SER A 204 -7.80 13.33 -32.37
N PHE A 205 -8.68 12.41 -31.95
CA PHE A 205 -9.69 11.80 -32.82
C PHE A 205 -11.11 12.33 -32.59
N VAL A 206 -11.28 13.37 -31.76
CA VAL A 206 -12.59 14.01 -31.47
C VAL A 206 -13.63 12.97 -31.01
N GLN A 207 -13.23 12.04 -30.13
CA GLN A 207 -14.08 10.95 -29.64
C GLN A 207 -14.72 11.23 -28.27
N GLU A 208 -14.74 12.48 -27.82
CA GLU A 208 -15.27 12.88 -26.49
C GLU A 208 -16.72 12.41 -26.30
N LYS A 209 -17.55 12.60 -27.35
CA LYS A 209 -18.97 12.23 -27.28
C LYS A 209 -19.14 10.71 -27.12
N ALA A 210 -18.44 9.92 -27.91
CA ALA A 210 -18.51 8.46 -27.83
C ALA A 210 -18.03 7.94 -26.45
N GLN A 211 -16.99 8.53 -25.88
CA GLN A 211 -16.52 8.18 -24.55
C GLN A 211 -17.48 8.63 -23.45
N PHE A 212 -18.11 9.80 -23.62
CA PHE A 212 -19.13 10.28 -22.69
C PHE A 212 -20.37 9.39 -22.71
N ASP A 213 -20.87 9.04 -23.90
CA ASP A 213 -22.04 8.16 -24.04
C ASP A 213 -21.77 6.78 -23.39
N LYS A 214 -20.59 6.18 -23.64
CA LYS A 214 -20.16 4.92 -23.00
C LYS A 214 -20.09 5.01 -21.47
N PHE A 215 -19.64 6.15 -20.92
CA PHE A 215 -19.60 6.39 -19.49
C PHE A 215 -21.00 6.58 -18.92
N THR A 216 -21.87 7.33 -19.61
CA THR A 216 -23.25 7.65 -19.19
C THR A 216 -24.10 6.37 -19.12
N ASP A 217 -24.01 5.49 -20.11
CA ASP A 217 -24.77 4.23 -20.13
C ASP A 217 -24.50 3.38 -18.87
N VAL A 218 -23.23 3.24 -18.49
CA VAL A 218 -22.86 2.48 -17.28
C VAL A 218 -23.20 3.25 -16.00
N SER A 219 -23.10 4.59 -16.03
CA SER A 219 -23.47 5.45 -14.92
C SER A 219 -24.97 5.40 -14.62
N ASP A 220 -25.81 5.36 -15.65
CA ASP A 220 -27.26 5.25 -15.52
C ASP A 220 -27.66 3.88 -14.94
N GLU A 221 -27.01 2.80 -15.38
CA GLU A 221 -27.24 1.47 -14.80
C GLU A 221 -26.81 1.42 -13.32
N LEU A 222 -25.66 2.05 -12.98
CA LEU A 222 -25.17 2.19 -11.62
C LEU A 222 -26.16 2.99 -10.75
N LEU A 223 -26.65 4.12 -11.29
CA LEU A 223 -27.66 4.95 -10.64
C LEU A 223 -28.91 4.13 -10.34
N GLY A 224 -29.41 3.35 -11.29
CA GLY A 224 -30.56 2.46 -11.10
C GLY A 224 -30.37 1.46 -9.96
N GLN A 225 -29.18 0.83 -9.85
CA GLN A 225 -28.87 -0.06 -8.73
C GLN A 225 -28.75 0.70 -7.41
N ASN A 226 -28.14 1.88 -7.42
CA ASN A 226 -27.99 2.70 -6.21
C ASN A 226 -29.32 3.21 -5.69
N LEU A 227 -30.22 3.65 -6.57
CA LEU A 227 -31.57 4.06 -6.20
C LEU A 227 -32.38 2.89 -5.61
N TYR A 228 -32.30 1.69 -6.22
CA TYR A 228 -32.96 0.51 -5.67
C TYR A 228 -32.47 0.18 -4.26
N ILE A 229 -31.15 0.19 -4.05
CA ILE A 229 -30.52 -0.02 -2.73
C ILE A 229 -30.97 1.08 -1.77
N GLY A 230 -30.96 2.34 -2.21
CA GLY A 230 -31.38 3.49 -1.40
C GLY A 230 -32.85 3.39 -0.97
N TYR A 231 -33.75 3.05 -1.88
CA TYR A 231 -35.17 2.83 -1.56
C TYR A 231 -35.37 1.67 -0.58
N ALA A 232 -34.65 0.56 -0.77
CA ALA A 232 -34.71 -0.55 0.17
C ALA A 232 -34.26 -0.15 1.58
N PHE A 233 -33.15 0.61 1.71
CA PHE A 233 -32.71 1.13 3.01
C PHE A 233 -33.67 2.15 3.60
N SER A 234 -34.31 3.01 2.80
CA SER A 234 -35.26 3.99 3.29
C SER A 234 -36.56 3.36 3.84
N VAL A 235 -36.87 2.14 3.43
CA VAL A 235 -38.03 1.39 3.91
C VAL A 235 -37.71 0.55 5.16
N ILE A 236 -36.47 0.05 5.29
CA ILE A 236 -36.12 -0.86 6.38
C ILE A 236 -36.20 -0.19 7.75
N GLU A 237 -35.73 1.04 7.88
CA GLU A 237 -35.72 1.76 9.15
C GLU A 237 -37.14 2.00 9.67
N PRO A 238 -38.09 2.55 8.87
CA PRO A 238 -39.52 2.64 9.28
C PRO A 238 -40.16 1.29 9.63
N VAL A 239 -39.82 0.23 8.87
CA VAL A 239 -40.35 -1.11 9.16
C VAL A 239 -39.81 -1.66 10.49
N MET A 240 -38.52 -1.47 10.76
CA MET A 240 -37.94 -1.84 12.06
C MET A 240 -38.55 -1.03 13.21
N MET A 241 -38.78 0.28 13.01
CA MET A 241 -39.47 1.12 13.97
C MET A 241 -40.92 0.68 14.19
N LEU A 242 -41.64 0.27 13.12
CA LEU A 242 -42.98 -0.27 13.23
C LEU A 242 -43.05 -1.52 14.12
N VAL A 243 -42.08 -2.44 13.95
CA VAL A 243 -41.97 -3.62 14.83
C VAL A 243 -41.70 -3.19 16.28
N GLY A 244 -40.78 -2.23 16.46
CA GLY A 244 -40.48 -1.68 17.79
C GLY A 244 -41.68 -1.02 18.45
N TYR A 245 -42.36 -0.10 17.76
CA TYR A 245 -43.57 0.55 18.27
C TYR A 245 -44.73 -0.44 18.44
N GLY A 246 -44.82 -1.47 17.57
CA GLY A 246 -45.78 -2.56 17.76
C GLY A 246 -45.53 -3.34 19.06
N ALA A 247 -44.27 -3.61 19.39
CA ALA A 247 -43.88 -4.24 20.65
C ALA A 247 -44.20 -3.32 21.86
N VAL A 248 -43.95 -2.02 21.72
CA VAL A 248 -44.32 -1.01 22.74
C VAL A 248 -45.85 -0.97 22.95
N PHE A 249 -46.61 -0.85 21.87
CA PHE A 249 -48.06 -0.84 21.93
C PHE A 249 -48.64 -2.12 22.58
N LEU A 250 -48.12 -3.28 22.13
CA LEU A 250 -48.49 -4.59 22.70
C LEU A 250 -48.20 -4.65 24.20
N SER A 251 -47.03 -4.12 24.61
CA SER A 251 -46.62 -4.08 26.02
C SER A 251 -47.57 -3.20 26.85
N ILE A 252 -47.92 -2.01 26.34
CA ILE A 252 -48.88 -1.10 27.02
C ILE A 252 -50.24 -1.76 27.11
N TRP A 253 -50.75 -2.38 26.04
CA TRP A 253 -52.06 -3.03 26.00
C TRP A 253 -52.15 -4.18 27.00
N LEU A 254 -51.11 -5.03 27.10
CA LEU A 254 -51.07 -6.17 28.03
C LEU A 254 -50.97 -5.75 29.50
N VAL A 255 -50.44 -4.56 29.77
CA VAL A 255 -50.23 -4.05 31.13
C VAL A 255 -51.39 -3.11 31.57
N ALA A 256 -52.25 -2.69 30.63
CA ALA A 256 -53.34 -1.74 30.92
C ALA A 256 -54.27 -2.20 32.06
N ASP A 257 -54.62 -3.48 32.09
CA ASP A 257 -55.46 -4.05 33.17
C ASP A 257 -54.71 -4.14 34.51
N MET A 258 -53.38 -4.37 34.47
CA MET A 258 -52.55 -4.40 35.68
C MET A 258 -52.36 -3.01 36.27
N ALA A 259 -52.29 -1.96 35.44
CA ALA A 259 -52.15 -0.57 35.88
C ALA A 259 -53.40 -0.04 36.63
N GLN A 260 -54.58 -0.63 36.43
CA GLN A 260 -55.76 -0.29 37.20
C GLN A 260 -55.72 -0.78 38.64
N SER A 261 -55.07 -1.90 38.88
CA SER A 261 -54.89 -2.50 40.21
C SER A 261 -53.60 -2.04 40.93
N ASP A 262 -52.57 -1.68 40.19
CA ASP A 262 -51.27 -1.22 40.70
C ASP A 262 -50.70 -0.06 39.87
N PRO A 263 -50.87 1.21 40.34
CA PRO A 263 -50.34 2.38 39.63
C PRO A 263 -48.83 2.42 39.44
N SER A 264 -48.05 1.68 40.23
CA SER A 264 -46.56 1.63 40.09
C SER A 264 -46.11 0.99 38.77
N VAL A 265 -46.98 0.21 38.17
CA VAL A 265 -46.72 -0.43 36.86
C VAL A 265 -46.55 0.60 35.74
N VAL A 266 -47.11 1.83 35.89
CA VAL A 266 -46.92 2.92 34.93
C VAL A 266 -45.45 3.36 34.84
N GLY A 267 -44.78 3.45 35.97
CA GLY A 267 -43.34 3.73 36.01
C GLY A 267 -42.53 2.58 35.39
N SER A 268 -42.89 1.34 35.71
CA SER A 268 -42.26 0.13 35.20
C SER A 268 -42.34 0.01 33.67
N ILE A 269 -43.52 0.35 33.07
CA ILE A 269 -43.65 0.29 31.60
C ILE A 269 -42.79 1.36 30.89
N ALA A 270 -42.63 2.54 31.50
CA ALA A 270 -41.74 3.57 30.93
C ALA A 270 -40.29 3.11 30.84
N SER A 271 -39.79 2.45 31.89
CA SER A 271 -38.45 1.86 31.89
C SER A 271 -38.31 0.71 30.89
N PHE A 272 -39.32 -0.16 30.82
CA PHE A 272 -39.38 -1.27 29.88
C PHE A 272 -39.29 -0.78 28.42
N ILE A 273 -40.05 0.26 28.06
CA ILE A 273 -40.02 0.90 26.73
C ILE A 273 -38.61 1.42 26.40
N ASN A 274 -37.94 2.05 27.37
CA ASN A 274 -36.57 2.52 27.18
C ASN A 274 -35.61 1.35 26.93
N TYR A 275 -35.72 0.24 27.67
CA TYR A 275 -34.89 -0.95 27.42
C TYR A 275 -35.18 -1.58 26.06
N LEU A 276 -36.46 -1.66 25.63
CA LEU A 276 -36.83 -2.09 24.27
C LEU A 276 -36.13 -1.22 23.21
N SER A 277 -36.18 0.10 23.38
CA SER A 277 -35.55 1.05 22.46
C SER A 277 -34.02 0.87 22.38
N GLN A 278 -33.35 0.59 23.51
CA GLN A 278 -31.92 0.29 23.55
C GLN A 278 -31.60 -1.03 22.83
N ILE A 279 -32.46 -2.06 22.99
CA ILE A 279 -32.31 -3.34 22.28
C ILE A 279 -32.42 -3.14 20.77
N ILE A 280 -33.43 -2.42 20.30
CA ILE A 280 -33.67 -2.09 18.89
C ILE A 280 -32.43 -1.37 18.32
N PHE A 281 -32.02 -0.28 19.00
CA PHE A 281 -30.85 0.50 18.59
C PHE A 281 -29.57 -0.37 18.46
N THR A 282 -29.35 -1.26 19.42
CA THR A 282 -28.19 -2.16 19.43
C THR A 282 -28.21 -3.10 18.23
N ILE A 283 -29.38 -3.69 17.90
CA ILE A 283 -29.48 -4.60 16.73
C ILE A 283 -29.22 -3.87 15.43
N ILE A 284 -29.80 -2.68 15.25
CA ILE A 284 -29.57 -1.84 14.06
C ILE A 284 -28.07 -1.52 13.91
N MET A 285 -27.40 -1.12 14.99
CA MET A 285 -25.98 -0.77 14.97
C MET A 285 -25.09 -1.94 14.58
N VAL A 286 -25.37 -3.16 15.03
CA VAL A 286 -24.60 -4.36 14.64
C VAL A 286 -24.64 -4.56 13.12
N GLY A 287 -25.77 -4.30 12.47
CA GLY A 287 -25.90 -4.41 11.02
C GLY A 287 -24.92 -3.52 10.22
N PHE A 288 -24.68 -2.30 10.70
CA PHE A 288 -23.75 -1.36 10.04
C PHE A 288 -22.26 -1.72 10.22
N LEU A 289 -21.91 -2.46 11.27
CA LEU A 289 -20.52 -2.78 11.58
C LEU A 289 -19.90 -3.85 10.66
N GLY A 290 -20.71 -4.78 10.16
CA GLY A 290 -20.24 -5.97 9.44
C GLY A 290 -19.35 -5.64 8.23
N ASN A 291 -19.71 -4.63 7.45
CA ASN A 291 -18.97 -4.21 6.27
C ASN A 291 -17.57 -3.64 6.63
N SER A 292 -17.48 -2.85 7.70
CA SER A 292 -16.20 -2.28 8.16
C SER A 292 -15.25 -3.35 8.68
N VAL A 293 -15.77 -4.32 9.42
CA VAL A 293 -15.00 -5.47 9.91
C VAL A 293 -14.48 -6.32 8.75
N SER A 294 -15.32 -6.60 7.75
CA SER A 294 -14.93 -7.37 6.56
C SER A 294 -13.77 -6.72 5.79
N ARG A 295 -13.86 -5.41 5.53
CA ARG A 295 -12.77 -4.67 4.88
C ARG A 295 -11.47 -4.73 5.67
N ALA A 296 -11.55 -4.52 6.98
CA ALA A 296 -10.35 -4.57 7.82
C ALA A 296 -9.73 -5.97 7.89
N MET A 297 -10.53 -7.04 7.81
CA MET A 297 -10.01 -8.42 7.73
C MET A 297 -9.21 -8.66 6.44
N ILE A 298 -9.67 -8.12 5.31
CA ILE A 298 -8.93 -8.17 4.04
C ILE A 298 -7.62 -7.39 4.16
N SER A 299 -7.67 -6.17 4.68
CA SER A 299 -6.50 -5.33 4.91
C SER A 299 -5.49 -5.99 5.86
N LEU A 300 -5.98 -6.63 6.92
CA LEU A 300 -5.15 -7.37 7.87
C LEU A 300 -4.42 -8.56 7.20
N ARG A 301 -5.09 -9.26 6.27
CA ARG A 301 -4.47 -10.33 5.48
C ARG A 301 -3.34 -9.79 4.62
N ARG A 302 -3.55 -8.66 3.93
CA ARG A 302 -2.55 -8.02 3.07
C ARG A 302 -1.33 -7.52 3.85
N ILE A 303 -1.53 -6.94 5.02
CA ILE A 303 -0.42 -6.52 5.90
C ILE A 303 0.34 -7.73 6.45
N ARG A 304 -0.38 -8.79 6.83
CA ARG A 304 0.27 -10.05 7.28
C ARG A 304 1.10 -10.69 6.18
N GLU A 305 0.66 -10.61 4.93
CA GLU A 305 1.42 -11.06 3.77
C GLU A 305 2.78 -10.35 3.69
N ILE A 306 2.81 -9.00 3.78
CA ILE A 306 4.08 -8.24 3.81
C ILE A 306 4.97 -8.72 4.97
N LEU A 307 4.43 -8.79 6.18
CA LEU A 307 5.22 -9.09 7.37
C LEU A 307 5.76 -10.53 7.39
N ASN A 308 5.08 -11.46 6.73
CA ASN A 308 5.47 -12.88 6.65
C ASN A 308 6.30 -13.21 5.40
N THR A 309 6.39 -12.30 4.43
CA THR A 309 7.19 -12.55 3.22
C THR A 309 8.67 -12.51 3.58
N GLU A 310 9.36 -13.61 3.34
CA GLU A 310 10.82 -13.65 3.47
C GLU A 310 11.48 -13.02 2.24
N PRO A 311 12.65 -12.36 2.40
CA PRO A 311 13.43 -11.89 1.26
C PRO A 311 13.75 -13.08 0.32
N ALA A 312 13.47 -12.90 -0.98
CA ALA A 312 13.76 -13.94 -1.98
C ALA A 312 15.28 -14.20 -2.12
N MET A 313 16.06 -13.24 -1.66
CA MET A 313 17.52 -13.32 -1.67
C MET A 313 18.07 -12.66 -0.41
N THR A 314 19.12 -13.23 0.15
CA THR A 314 19.84 -12.68 1.31
C THR A 314 21.34 -12.69 1.04
N PHE A 315 22.03 -11.68 1.58
CA PHE A 315 23.48 -11.67 1.58
C PHE A 315 24.03 -12.41 2.79
N LYS A 316 25.19 -13.04 2.64
CA LYS A 316 25.92 -13.62 3.76
C LYS A 316 26.55 -12.50 4.59
N ASP A 317 26.54 -12.65 5.89
CA ASP A 317 27.23 -11.75 6.81
C ASP A 317 28.74 -12.07 6.81
N LEU A 318 29.45 -11.46 5.87
CA LEU A 318 30.88 -11.64 5.64
C LEU A 318 31.59 -10.28 5.76
N PRO A 319 32.87 -10.23 6.16
CA PRO A 319 33.62 -9.01 6.16
C PRO A 319 33.75 -8.43 4.74
N ASP A 320 33.76 -7.11 4.64
CA ASP A 320 34.01 -6.43 3.38
C ASP A 320 35.45 -6.66 2.91
N GLU A 321 35.60 -6.92 1.62
CA GLU A 321 36.87 -7.11 0.95
C GLU A 321 36.93 -6.29 -0.36
N GLU A 322 38.12 -6.12 -0.91
CA GLU A 322 38.28 -5.53 -2.25
C GLU A 322 38.34 -6.63 -3.29
N LEU A 323 37.53 -6.49 -4.34
CA LEU A 323 37.54 -7.39 -5.50
C LEU A 323 38.15 -6.69 -6.71
N GLU A 324 38.80 -7.47 -7.56
CA GLU A 324 39.22 -7.01 -8.89
C GLU A 324 37.99 -6.87 -9.80
N GLY A 325 38.12 -6.03 -10.82
CA GLY A 325 37.05 -5.76 -11.78
C GLY A 325 36.86 -6.82 -12.87
N SER A 326 37.36 -8.06 -12.70
CA SER A 326 37.04 -9.16 -13.62
C SER A 326 35.62 -9.66 -13.39
N LEU A 327 34.96 -10.11 -14.46
CA LEU A 327 33.62 -10.67 -14.43
C LEU A 327 33.55 -11.94 -15.26
N SER A 328 32.99 -13.02 -14.73
CA SER A 328 32.68 -14.22 -15.51
C SER A 328 31.24 -14.69 -15.26
N PHE A 329 30.59 -15.10 -16.32
CA PHE A 329 29.34 -15.85 -16.34
C PHE A 329 29.64 -17.28 -16.76
N GLU A 330 29.18 -18.26 -15.98
CA GLU A 330 29.43 -19.67 -16.24
C GLU A 330 28.09 -20.41 -16.29
N ASN A 331 27.63 -20.75 -17.50
CA ASN A 331 26.37 -21.48 -17.77
C ASN A 331 25.14 -20.86 -17.08
N VAL A 332 25.03 -19.53 -17.11
CA VAL A 332 23.98 -18.80 -16.38
C VAL A 332 22.63 -18.93 -17.08
N THR A 333 21.64 -19.45 -16.36
CA THR A 333 20.23 -19.48 -16.76
C THR A 333 19.41 -18.72 -15.74
N PHE A 334 18.54 -17.83 -16.22
CA PHE A 334 17.71 -16.99 -15.35
C PHE A 334 16.28 -16.82 -15.88
N THR A 335 15.30 -17.00 -14.97
CA THR A 335 13.86 -16.78 -15.18
C THR A 335 13.35 -15.79 -14.15
N TYR A 336 12.57 -14.79 -14.56
CA TYR A 336 11.90 -13.90 -13.61
C TYR A 336 10.84 -14.64 -12.79
N PRO A 337 10.57 -14.22 -11.53
CA PRO A 337 9.66 -14.94 -10.62
C PRO A 337 8.23 -15.16 -11.15
N ASN A 338 7.78 -14.35 -12.09
CA ASN A 338 6.42 -14.40 -12.66
C ASN A 338 6.38 -14.93 -14.10
N ASP A 339 7.51 -15.37 -14.65
CA ASP A 339 7.64 -15.87 -16.02
C ASP A 339 7.84 -17.39 -16.02
N ASP A 340 7.29 -18.06 -17.02
CA ASP A 340 7.44 -19.51 -17.22
C ASP A 340 8.68 -19.85 -18.05
N GLU A 341 9.18 -18.91 -18.86
CA GLU A 341 10.33 -19.15 -19.75
C GLU A 341 11.59 -18.40 -19.28
N PRO A 342 12.76 -19.03 -19.42
CA PRO A 342 14.02 -18.40 -19.08
C PRO A 342 14.35 -17.22 -20.00
N MET A 343 14.63 -16.06 -19.38
CA MET A 343 15.07 -14.84 -20.07
C MET A 343 16.54 -14.91 -20.49
N LEU A 344 17.39 -15.62 -19.73
CA LEU A 344 18.77 -15.96 -20.14
C LEU A 344 18.92 -17.48 -20.11
N LYS A 345 19.59 -18.03 -21.13
CA LYS A 345 19.69 -19.47 -21.40
C LYS A 345 21.15 -19.86 -21.61
N ASN A 346 21.76 -20.47 -20.59
CA ASN A 346 23.14 -21.01 -20.65
C ASN A 346 24.18 -19.99 -21.17
N VAL A 347 24.20 -18.79 -20.57
CA VAL A 347 25.09 -17.70 -20.97
C VAL A 347 26.45 -17.89 -20.30
N THR A 348 27.52 -17.90 -21.13
CA THR A 348 28.93 -18.05 -20.68
C THR A 348 29.81 -17.05 -21.40
N PHE A 349 30.54 -16.22 -20.64
CA PHE A 349 31.55 -15.28 -21.13
C PHE A 349 32.48 -14.81 -20.00
N GLU A 350 33.60 -14.20 -20.36
CA GLU A 350 34.57 -13.60 -19.43
C GLU A 350 34.91 -12.17 -19.85
N ILE A 351 35.14 -11.30 -18.86
CA ILE A 351 35.56 -9.91 -19.02
C ILE A 351 36.80 -9.68 -18.14
N ALA A 352 37.86 -9.21 -18.74
CA ALA A 352 39.11 -8.87 -18.02
C ALA A 352 38.95 -7.53 -17.25
N PRO A 353 39.72 -7.32 -16.15
CA PRO A 353 39.74 -6.06 -15.43
C PRO A 353 40.10 -4.88 -16.34
N GLY A 354 39.33 -3.78 -16.22
CA GLY A 354 39.53 -2.54 -16.98
C GLY A 354 39.09 -2.60 -18.45
N GLN A 355 38.46 -3.70 -18.89
CA GLN A 355 37.99 -3.87 -20.26
C GLN A 355 36.65 -3.12 -20.45
N MET A 356 36.51 -2.47 -21.62
CA MET A 356 35.21 -1.90 -22.05
C MET A 356 34.45 -2.93 -22.87
N VAL A 357 33.25 -3.29 -22.44
CA VAL A 357 32.40 -4.31 -23.09
C VAL A 357 31.07 -3.71 -23.51
N GLY A 358 30.74 -3.87 -24.80
CA GLY A 358 29.42 -3.57 -25.33
C GLY A 358 28.49 -4.79 -25.26
N VAL A 359 27.22 -4.61 -24.92
CA VAL A 359 26.19 -5.65 -24.99
C VAL A 359 25.08 -5.18 -25.93
N VAL A 360 24.90 -5.91 -27.03
CA VAL A 360 23.94 -5.57 -28.08
C VAL A 360 23.00 -6.74 -28.37
N GLY A 361 21.87 -6.45 -29.00
CA GLY A 361 20.84 -7.43 -29.38
C GLY A 361 19.46 -6.78 -29.52
N ALA A 362 18.49 -7.53 -30.01
CA ALA A 362 17.12 -7.07 -30.15
C ALA A 362 16.47 -6.69 -28.81
N THR A 363 15.37 -5.94 -28.87
CA THR A 363 14.57 -5.69 -27.67
C THR A 363 14.02 -7.02 -27.15
N GLY A 364 14.13 -7.26 -25.84
CA GLY A 364 13.74 -8.54 -25.24
C GLY A 364 14.82 -9.65 -25.29
N ALA A 365 16.03 -9.39 -25.83
CA ALA A 365 17.11 -10.38 -25.89
C ALA A 365 17.77 -10.70 -24.53
N GLY A 366 17.37 -10.06 -23.43
CA GLY A 366 17.91 -10.32 -22.08
C GLY A 366 19.06 -9.39 -21.65
N LYS A 367 19.35 -8.30 -22.40
CA LYS A 367 20.45 -7.36 -22.10
C LYS A 367 20.37 -6.72 -20.71
N SER A 368 19.23 -6.11 -20.37
CA SER A 368 19.01 -5.48 -19.05
C SER A 368 18.97 -6.52 -17.92
N THR A 369 18.50 -7.73 -18.20
CA THR A 369 18.53 -8.85 -17.26
C THR A 369 19.97 -9.22 -16.91
N LEU A 370 20.85 -9.31 -17.91
CA LEU A 370 22.29 -9.55 -17.70
C LEU A 370 22.89 -8.44 -16.80
N ALA A 371 22.55 -7.15 -17.08
CA ALA A 371 23.02 -6.03 -16.27
C ALA A 371 22.56 -6.09 -14.81
N GLN A 372 21.34 -6.57 -14.58
CA GLN A 372 20.73 -6.65 -13.23
C GLN A 372 21.27 -7.81 -12.40
N LEU A 373 21.73 -8.87 -13.03
CA LEU A 373 22.35 -10.01 -12.35
C LEU A 373 23.75 -9.69 -11.81
N ILE A 374 24.52 -8.82 -12.46
CA ILE A 374 25.88 -8.50 -12.03
C ILE A 374 25.94 -7.84 -10.63
N PRO A 375 25.12 -6.79 -10.31
CA PRO A 375 25.04 -6.22 -8.97
C PRO A 375 24.22 -7.10 -8.01
N ARG A 376 23.84 -8.32 -8.42
CA ARG A 376 23.02 -9.26 -7.66
C ARG A 376 21.69 -8.66 -7.22
N LEU A 377 20.93 -8.07 -8.16
CA LEU A 377 19.53 -7.71 -7.91
C LEU A 377 18.62 -8.96 -7.91
N PHE A 378 19.06 -10.01 -8.60
CA PHE A 378 18.49 -11.35 -8.62
C PHE A 378 19.62 -12.39 -8.55
N ASP A 379 19.31 -13.59 -8.08
CA ASP A 379 20.18 -14.76 -8.18
C ASP A 379 19.77 -15.63 -9.38
N PRO A 380 20.73 -16.12 -10.20
CA PRO A 380 20.41 -17.05 -11.27
C PRO A 380 19.98 -18.41 -10.70
N GLN A 381 19.07 -19.11 -11.42
CA GLN A 381 18.64 -20.44 -11.03
C GLN A 381 19.71 -21.50 -11.34
N GLU A 382 20.48 -21.32 -12.44
CA GLU A 382 21.57 -22.22 -12.82
C GLU A 382 22.82 -21.43 -13.14
N GLY A 383 23.97 -22.06 -12.95
CA GLY A 383 25.26 -21.47 -13.22
C GLY A 383 25.80 -20.59 -12.08
N SER A 384 26.85 -19.84 -12.37
CA SER A 384 27.51 -18.94 -11.44
C SER A 384 27.96 -17.65 -12.12
N ILE A 385 27.93 -16.55 -11.33
CA ILE A 385 28.46 -15.24 -11.73
C ILE A 385 29.58 -14.92 -10.75
N LYS A 386 30.79 -14.67 -11.27
CA LYS A 386 31.95 -14.39 -10.43
C LYS A 386 32.52 -13.01 -10.73
N ILE A 387 32.92 -12.31 -9.67
CA ILE A 387 33.62 -11.02 -9.72
C ILE A 387 34.96 -11.20 -8.96
N GLY A 388 36.07 -10.83 -9.58
CA GLY A 388 37.38 -11.08 -8.97
C GLY A 388 37.63 -12.57 -8.67
N GLY A 389 37.07 -13.48 -9.48
CA GLY A 389 37.14 -14.93 -9.30
C GLY A 389 36.24 -15.52 -8.20
N LYS A 390 35.49 -14.67 -7.45
CA LYS A 390 34.57 -15.12 -6.39
C LYS A 390 33.11 -15.06 -6.86
N ASP A 391 32.31 -16.08 -6.50
CA ASP A 391 30.87 -16.09 -6.77
C ASP A 391 30.19 -14.95 -6.01
N ILE A 392 29.32 -14.20 -6.69
CA ILE A 392 28.59 -13.06 -6.08
C ILE A 392 27.71 -13.48 -4.90
N ARG A 393 27.37 -14.77 -4.79
CA ARG A 393 26.62 -15.33 -3.66
C ARG A 393 27.48 -15.51 -2.41
N ASP A 394 28.80 -15.49 -2.56
CA ASP A 394 29.78 -15.75 -1.50
C ASP A 394 30.54 -14.48 -1.07
N VAL A 395 30.02 -13.29 -1.41
CA VAL A 395 30.55 -12.01 -0.99
C VAL A 395 29.53 -11.22 -0.15
N SER A 396 30.04 -10.30 0.70
CA SER A 396 29.18 -9.41 1.47
C SER A 396 28.43 -8.41 0.58
N GLU A 397 27.29 -7.91 1.04
CA GLU A 397 26.58 -6.83 0.35
C GLU A 397 27.46 -5.59 0.21
N GLY A 398 28.19 -5.22 1.27
CA GLY A 398 29.10 -4.08 1.28
C GLY A 398 30.18 -4.18 0.21
N THR A 399 30.82 -5.35 0.08
CA THR A 399 31.80 -5.62 -0.98
C THR A 399 31.20 -5.42 -2.37
N LEU A 400 30.04 -6.04 -2.64
CA LEU A 400 29.43 -5.98 -3.96
C LEU A 400 29.00 -4.55 -4.33
N ARG A 401 28.41 -3.80 -3.39
CA ARG A 401 28.00 -2.40 -3.58
C ARG A 401 29.16 -1.44 -3.80
N LYS A 402 30.33 -1.71 -3.20
CA LYS A 402 31.57 -0.94 -3.45
C LYS A 402 32.20 -1.29 -4.80
N THR A 403 32.10 -2.56 -5.20
CA THR A 403 32.73 -3.08 -6.42
C THR A 403 31.96 -2.74 -7.69
N VAL A 404 30.62 -2.85 -7.64
CA VAL A 404 29.73 -2.72 -8.81
C VAL A 404 28.80 -1.54 -8.65
N SER A 405 28.75 -0.70 -9.69
CA SER A 405 27.74 0.35 -9.82
C SER A 405 26.97 0.21 -11.12
N ILE A 406 25.67 0.43 -11.07
CA ILE A 406 24.78 0.37 -12.24
C ILE A 406 24.05 1.71 -12.43
N VAL A 407 24.11 2.20 -13.66
CA VAL A 407 23.34 3.37 -14.13
C VAL A 407 22.17 2.85 -14.95
N LEU A 408 20.97 2.94 -14.38
CA LEU A 408 19.75 2.40 -14.99
C LEU A 408 19.27 3.26 -16.17
N GLN A 409 18.56 2.64 -17.09
CA GLN A 409 17.95 3.27 -18.26
C GLN A 409 17.11 4.49 -17.89
N ARG A 410 16.26 4.36 -16.86
CA ARG A 410 15.42 5.46 -16.37
C ARG A 410 16.12 6.20 -15.23
N ALA A 411 16.53 7.44 -15.47
CA ALA A 411 17.11 8.29 -14.45
C ALA A 411 16.06 8.75 -13.44
N ILE A 412 16.16 8.24 -12.22
CA ILE A 412 15.31 8.65 -11.10
C ILE A 412 16.14 9.49 -10.14
N LEU A 413 15.67 10.73 -9.89
CA LEU A 413 16.24 11.62 -8.88
C LEU A 413 15.31 11.69 -7.67
N PHE A 414 15.90 11.77 -6.49
CA PHE A 414 15.19 11.94 -5.23
C PHE A 414 15.07 13.42 -4.88
N SER A 415 13.99 13.80 -4.22
CA SER A 415 13.84 15.14 -3.64
C SER A 415 14.93 15.42 -2.62
N GLY A 416 15.45 16.64 -2.60
CA GLY A 416 16.58 17.05 -1.76
C GLY A 416 17.54 17.90 -2.57
N THR A 417 18.84 17.82 -2.32
CA THR A 417 19.88 18.55 -3.08
C THR A 417 20.50 17.67 -4.17
N ILE A 418 21.25 18.31 -5.08
CA ILE A 418 22.13 17.57 -6.02
C ILE A 418 23.15 16.74 -5.23
N ALA A 419 23.75 17.30 -4.16
CA ALA A 419 24.67 16.59 -3.30
C ALA A 419 24.03 15.35 -2.66
N ASP A 420 22.78 15.43 -2.18
CA ASP A 420 22.07 14.29 -1.62
C ASP A 420 21.86 13.18 -2.65
N ASN A 421 21.55 13.55 -3.89
CA ASN A 421 21.42 12.59 -4.99
C ASN A 421 22.74 11.90 -5.34
N LEU A 422 23.86 12.60 -5.34
CA LEU A 422 25.17 12.00 -5.58
C LEU A 422 25.61 11.12 -4.40
N ARG A 423 25.31 11.52 -3.15
CA ARG A 423 25.58 10.73 -1.94
C ARG A 423 24.79 9.42 -1.87
N GLN A 424 23.75 9.24 -2.68
CA GLN A 424 23.12 7.91 -2.85
C GLN A 424 24.10 6.87 -3.43
N GLY A 425 25.07 7.30 -4.24
CA GLY A 425 26.14 6.42 -4.76
C GLY A 425 27.26 6.19 -3.74
N LYS A 426 27.57 7.19 -2.88
CA LYS A 426 28.57 7.11 -1.82
C LYS A 426 28.19 8.07 -0.69
N GLY A 427 27.69 7.55 0.43
CA GLY A 427 27.10 8.33 1.54
C GLY A 427 28.01 9.43 2.10
N ASN A 428 29.33 9.20 2.13
CA ASN A 428 30.34 10.13 2.62
C ASN A 428 31.14 10.82 1.49
N ALA A 429 30.55 10.95 0.30
CA ALA A 429 31.21 11.58 -0.84
C ALA A 429 31.63 13.02 -0.51
N SER A 430 32.91 13.32 -0.69
CA SER A 430 33.48 14.66 -0.57
C SER A 430 33.06 15.53 -1.76
N VAL A 431 33.17 16.87 -1.58
CA VAL A 431 32.91 17.81 -2.66
C VAL A 431 33.78 17.54 -3.88
N SER A 432 35.07 17.23 -3.66
CA SER A 432 36.02 16.93 -4.76
C SER A 432 35.63 15.67 -5.53
N GLU A 433 35.11 14.64 -4.85
CA GLU A 433 34.62 13.42 -5.52
C GLU A 433 33.35 13.71 -6.33
N MET A 434 32.45 14.51 -5.79
CA MET A 434 31.23 14.94 -6.50
C MET A 434 31.57 15.80 -7.73
N GLU A 435 32.53 16.72 -7.61
CA GLU A 435 33.02 17.54 -8.74
C GLU A 435 33.69 16.68 -9.82
N ARG A 436 34.50 15.70 -9.43
CA ARG A 436 35.09 14.73 -10.36
C ARG A 436 34.02 13.95 -11.10
N ALA A 437 33.06 13.38 -10.37
CA ALA A 437 31.97 12.59 -10.95
C ALA A 437 31.10 13.44 -11.89
N ALA A 438 30.75 14.66 -11.48
CA ALA A 438 29.98 15.60 -12.31
C ALA A 438 30.73 16.01 -13.58
N ARG A 439 32.05 16.17 -13.53
CA ARG A 439 32.88 16.47 -14.69
C ARG A 439 32.89 15.30 -15.69
N ILE A 440 33.11 14.06 -15.22
CA ILE A 440 33.11 12.88 -16.08
C ILE A 440 31.74 12.68 -16.73
N ALA A 441 30.66 12.88 -15.97
CA ALA A 441 29.29 12.76 -16.45
C ALA A 441 28.81 13.98 -17.28
N GLN A 442 29.69 14.96 -17.57
CA GLN A 442 29.33 16.21 -18.26
C GLN A 442 28.21 17.01 -17.56
N ALA A 443 28.06 16.84 -16.24
CA ALA A 443 27.05 17.53 -15.42
C ALA A 443 27.56 18.86 -14.88
N SER A 444 28.87 19.09 -14.80
CA SER A 444 29.48 20.30 -14.23
C SER A 444 29.02 21.59 -14.91
N GLU A 445 28.72 21.55 -16.23
CA GLU A 445 28.28 22.71 -16.99
C GLU A 445 26.97 23.31 -16.43
N PHE A 446 25.94 22.48 -16.27
CA PHE A 446 24.65 22.98 -15.79
C PHE A 446 24.64 23.17 -14.26
N ILE A 447 25.35 22.33 -13.48
CA ILE A 447 25.48 22.49 -12.03
C ILE A 447 26.20 23.82 -11.71
N GLY A 448 27.26 24.14 -12.46
CA GLY A 448 28.02 25.38 -12.26
C GLY A 448 27.24 26.67 -12.56
N ARG A 449 26.19 26.59 -13.40
CA ARG A 449 25.27 27.70 -13.69
C ARG A 449 24.19 27.92 -12.63
N MET A 450 24.01 26.94 -11.72
CA MET A 450 23.04 27.08 -10.64
C MET A 450 23.62 27.92 -9.49
N GLU A 451 22.81 28.75 -8.89
CA GLU A 451 23.21 29.67 -7.81
C GLU A 451 23.84 28.90 -6.63
N ASN A 452 23.21 27.81 -6.21
CA ASN A 452 23.65 27.00 -5.06
C ASN A 452 24.46 25.73 -5.48
N LYS A 453 24.85 25.61 -6.74
CA LYS A 453 25.66 24.48 -7.25
C LYS A 453 25.13 23.12 -6.76
N PHE A 454 25.95 22.36 -6.00
CA PHE A 454 25.57 21.04 -5.46
C PHE A 454 24.46 21.10 -4.40
N GLU A 455 24.26 22.25 -3.74
CA GLU A 455 23.17 22.45 -2.78
C GLU A 455 21.86 22.92 -3.46
N SER A 456 21.83 22.99 -4.79
CA SER A 456 20.60 23.31 -5.54
C SER A 456 19.57 22.22 -5.37
N GLN A 457 18.30 22.63 -5.22
CA GLN A 457 17.19 21.75 -4.93
C GLN A 457 16.79 20.89 -6.15
N VAL A 458 16.52 19.63 -5.89
CA VAL A 458 15.92 18.66 -6.79
C VAL A 458 14.49 18.43 -6.31
N GLU A 459 13.51 18.75 -7.15
CA GLU A 459 12.10 18.48 -6.88
C GLU A 459 11.76 16.99 -7.02
N GLU A 460 10.53 16.64 -6.65
CA GLU A 460 10.07 15.25 -6.76
C GLU A 460 10.31 14.68 -8.17
N ARG A 461 11.03 13.55 -8.25
CA ARG A 461 11.45 12.92 -9.51
C ARG A 461 12.26 13.82 -10.44
N GLY A 462 12.85 14.89 -9.90
CA GLY A 462 13.65 15.86 -10.67
C GLY A 462 12.84 16.60 -11.73
N THR A 463 11.58 16.96 -11.46
CA THR A 463 10.69 17.65 -12.42
C THR A 463 11.27 18.96 -12.93
N ASN A 464 12.12 19.59 -12.15
CA ASN A 464 12.87 20.81 -12.50
C ASN A 464 14.13 20.59 -13.37
N PHE A 465 14.43 19.34 -13.79
CA PHE A 465 15.57 18.99 -14.65
C PHE A 465 15.10 18.43 -15.99
N SER A 466 15.83 18.73 -17.06
CA SER A 466 15.60 18.07 -18.37
C SER A 466 16.00 16.59 -18.34
N GLY A 467 15.50 15.79 -19.28
CA GLY A 467 15.81 14.36 -19.38
C GLY A 467 17.34 14.10 -19.44
N GLY A 468 18.08 14.84 -20.27
CA GLY A 468 19.52 14.74 -20.37
C GLY A 468 20.27 15.16 -19.09
N GLN A 469 19.77 16.17 -18.36
CA GLN A 469 20.34 16.57 -17.06
C GLN A 469 20.13 15.48 -16.01
N LYS A 470 18.92 14.90 -15.92
CA LYS A 470 18.66 13.74 -15.02
C LYS A 470 19.59 12.59 -15.32
N GLN A 471 19.80 12.28 -16.60
CA GLN A 471 20.65 11.19 -17.02
C GLN A 471 22.11 11.43 -16.64
N ARG A 472 22.65 12.65 -16.91
CA ARG A 472 24.01 13.03 -16.48
C ARG A 472 24.20 12.97 -14.97
N MET A 473 23.17 13.37 -14.18
CA MET A 473 23.20 13.22 -12.73
C MET A 473 23.18 11.75 -12.29
N SER A 474 22.41 10.91 -12.96
CA SER A 474 22.40 9.47 -12.69
C SER A 474 23.75 8.81 -13.01
N ILE A 475 24.40 9.22 -14.10
CA ILE A 475 25.77 8.80 -14.45
C ILE A 475 26.76 9.27 -13.38
N ALA A 476 26.71 10.55 -12.96
CA ALA A 476 27.58 11.07 -11.91
C ALA A 476 27.40 10.30 -10.59
N ARG A 477 26.16 9.96 -10.22
CA ARG A 477 25.86 9.13 -9.05
C ARG A 477 26.49 7.73 -9.15
N GLY A 478 26.49 7.11 -10.34
CA GLY A 478 27.14 5.82 -10.58
C GLY A 478 28.68 5.89 -10.46
N ILE A 479 29.27 7.02 -10.84
CA ILE A 479 30.73 7.22 -10.87
C ILE A 479 31.30 7.63 -9.50
N VAL A 480 30.54 8.32 -8.67
CA VAL A 480 31.04 8.95 -7.43
C VAL A 480 31.67 7.96 -6.44
N SER A 481 31.21 6.71 -6.43
CA SER A 481 31.75 5.62 -5.61
C SER A 481 33.09 5.09 -6.12
N ASN A 482 33.51 5.46 -7.33
CA ASN A 482 34.71 4.95 -8.01
C ASN A 482 34.71 3.40 -8.08
N PRO A 483 33.70 2.78 -8.69
CA PRO A 483 33.54 1.33 -8.69
C PRO A 483 34.58 0.62 -9.52
N ARG A 484 34.80 -0.69 -9.28
CA ARG A 484 35.64 -1.54 -10.12
C ARG A 484 34.93 -1.97 -11.40
N ILE A 485 33.62 -2.10 -11.34
CA ILE A 485 32.74 -2.42 -12.48
C ILE A 485 31.64 -1.37 -12.55
N LEU A 486 31.52 -0.70 -13.70
CA LEU A 486 30.49 0.31 -13.97
C LEU A 486 29.61 -0.16 -15.13
N ILE A 487 28.31 -0.26 -14.89
CA ILE A 487 27.34 -0.76 -15.85
C ILE A 487 26.44 0.39 -16.29
N PHE A 488 26.29 0.56 -17.60
CA PHE A 488 25.35 1.48 -18.24
C PHE A 488 24.24 0.67 -18.92
N ASP A 489 23.03 0.65 -18.34
CA ASP A 489 21.87 0.00 -18.94
C ASP A 489 21.09 1.01 -19.80
N ASP A 490 21.43 1.09 -21.09
CA ASP A 490 20.87 2.01 -22.11
C ASP A 490 20.77 3.48 -21.62
N SER A 491 21.66 3.83 -20.71
CA SER A 491 21.59 5.09 -19.96
C SER A 491 22.19 6.29 -20.69
N THR A 492 22.79 6.09 -21.86
CA THR A 492 23.28 7.18 -22.72
C THR A 492 22.29 7.58 -23.82
N SER A 493 21.26 6.77 -24.07
CA SER A 493 20.27 7.00 -25.14
C SER A 493 19.48 8.31 -25.03
N ALA A 494 19.35 8.87 -23.81
CA ALA A 494 18.71 10.16 -23.56
C ALA A 494 19.65 11.37 -23.70
N LEU A 495 20.93 11.14 -23.98
CA LEU A 495 21.93 12.19 -24.23
C LEU A 495 21.93 12.57 -25.72
N ASP A 496 22.27 13.82 -25.99
CA ASP A 496 22.62 14.22 -27.36
C ASP A 496 23.98 13.61 -27.76
N ALA A 497 24.21 13.41 -29.05
CA ALA A 497 25.40 12.73 -29.59
C ALA A 497 26.72 13.38 -29.14
N LYS A 498 26.77 14.69 -28.92
CA LYS A 498 27.93 15.41 -28.41
C LYS A 498 28.20 15.05 -26.95
N SER A 499 27.17 15.10 -26.11
CA SER A 499 27.26 14.75 -24.67
C SER A 499 27.64 13.29 -24.49
N GLU A 500 27.03 12.37 -25.26
CA GLU A 500 27.33 10.93 -25.21
C GLU A 500 28.82 10.70 -25.53
N ARG A 501 29.34 11.30 -26.62
CA ARG A 501 30.77 11.15 -27.01
C ARG A 501 31.69 11.70 -25.91
N LEU A 502 31.38 12.88 -25.34
CA LEU A 502 32.22 13.47 -24.29
C LEU A 502 32.21 12.64 -23.01
N VAL A 503 31.08 12.03 -22.65
CA VAL A 503 31.02 11.07 -21.52
C VAL A 503 31.91 9.86 -21.82
N GLN A 504 31.83 9.25 -23.01
CA GLN A 504 32.65 8.09 -23.38
C GLN A 504 34.15 8.43 -23.38
N GLU A 505 34.53 9.57 -23.94
CA GLU A 505 35.93 10.04 -23.90
C GLU A 505 36.44 10.24 -22.47
N ALA A 506 35.60 10.82 -21.59
CA ALA A 506 35.93 11.05 -20.18
C ALA A 506 36.04 9.72 -19.41
N LEU A 507 35.13 8.74 -19.67
CA LEU A 507 35.19 7.40 -19.07
C LEU A 507 36.53 6.72 -19.44
N ASN A 508 36.91 6.72 -20.71
CA ASN A 508 38.17 6.13 -21.20
C ASN A 508 39.42 6.78 -20.61
N LYS A 509 39.35 8.11 -20.33
CA LYS A 509 40.49 8.87 -19.81
C LYS A 509 40.62 8.80 -18.30
N ASP A 510 39.50 9.03 -17.57
CA ASP A 510 39.50 9.32 -16.14
C ASP A 510 39.14 8.09 -15.29
N LEU A 511 38.64 6.98 -15.90
CA LEU A 511 38.29 5.72 -15.24
C LEU A 511 39.13 4.55 -15.76
N LYS A 512 40.40 4.80 -16.09
CA LYS A 512 41.37 3.73 -16.47
C LYS A 512 41.47 2.70 -15.36
N GLY A 513 41.18 1.43 -15.68
CA GLY A 513 41.16 0.32 -14.73
C GLY A 513 39.78 -0.03 -14.16
N THR A 514 38.74 0.76 -14.47
CA THR A 514 37.34 0.37 -14.22
C THR A 514 36.83 -0.44 -15.41
N THR A 515 36.33 -1.64 -15.16
CA THR A 515 35.60 -2.43 -16.15
C THR A 515 34.29 -1.76 -16.47
N THR A 516 34.07 -1.41 -17.74
CA THR A 516 32.86 -0.69 -18.16
C THR A 516 31.99 -1.58 -19.04
N ILE A 517 30.75 -1.79 -18.66
CA ILE A 517 29.77 -2.58 -19.43
C ILE A 517 28.70 -1.63 -19.95
N ILE A 518 28.58 -1.52 -21.28
CA ILE A 518 27.64 -0.63 -21.95
C ILE A 518 26.57 -1.47 -22.64
N ILE A 519 25.36 -1.49 -22.10
CA ILE A 519 24.21 -2.03 -22.80
C ILE A 519 23.66 -0.94 -23.69
N ALA A 520 23.64 -1.17 -24.98
CA ALA A 520 23.18 -0.19 -25.95
C ALA A 520 22.21 -0.80 -26.95
N GLN A 521 21.26 0.01 -27.36
CA GLN A 521 20.40 -0.28 -28.51
C GLN A 521 21.08 0.12 -29.82
N LYS A 522 21.96 1.17 -29.76
CA LYS A 522 22.71 1.67 -30.91
C LYS A 522 24.11 1.06 -30.94
N ILE A 523 24.52 0.52 -32.08
CA ILE A 523 25.86 -0.02 -32.24
C ILE A 523 26.91 1.11 -32.16
N SER A 524 26.57 2.34 -32.60
CA SER A 524 27.49 3.50 -32.51
C SER A 524 28.00 3.76 -31.09
N SER A 525 27.22 3.41 -30.06
CA SER A 525 27.65 3.58 -28.65
C SER A 525 28.69 2.54 -28.19
N VAL A 526 28.87 1.43 -28.91
CA VAL A 526 29.74 0.32 -28.50
C VAL A 526 30.76 -0.07 -29.55
N VAL A 527 30.82 0.63 -30.68
CA VAL A 527 31.72 0.32 -31.80
C VAL A 527 33.19 0.34 -31.40
N HIS A 528 33.55 1.13 -30.40
CA HIS A 528 34.92 1.27 -29.87
C HIS A 528 35.18 0.38 -28.65
N ALA A 529 34.25 -0.49 -28.25
CA ALA A 529 34.46 -1.42 -27.14
C ALA A 529 35.55 -2.46 -27.48
N ASP A 530 36.31 -2.85 -26.45
CA ASP A 530 37.33 -3.90 -26.58
C ASP A 530 36.74 -5.25 -26.95
N LYS A 531 35.51 -5.51 -26.45
CA LYS A 531 34.74 -6.71 -26.72
C LYS A 531 33.25 -6.33 -26.84
N ILE A 532 32.54 -6.94 -27.75
CA ILE A 532 31.08 -6.82 -27.88
C ILE A 532 30.45 -8.20 -27.70
N LEU A 533 29.44 -8.28 -26.86
CA LEU A 533 28.62 -9.46 -26.64
C LEU A 533 27.32 -9.29 -27.41
N VAL A 534 26.97 -10.27 -28.26
CA VAL A 534 25.71 -10.27 -29.04
C VAL A 534 24.72 -11.24 -28.42
N LEU A 535 23.65 -10.70 -27.89
CA LEU A 535 22.57 -11.50 -27.29
C LEU A 535 21.39 -11.61 -28.26
N ASP A 536 20.88 -12.82 -28.42
CA ASP A 536 19.62 -13.08 -29.12
C ASP A 536 18.80 -14.15 -28.41
N GLN A 537 17.51 -13.90 -28.19
CA GLN A 537 16.55 -14.80 -27.52
C GLN A 537 17.11 -15.43 -26.21
N GLY A 538 17.80 -14.61 -25.41
CA GLY A 538 18.39 -15.03 -24.14
C GLY A 538 19.69 -15.81 -24.24
N ARG A 539 20.29 -15.96 -25.42
CA ARG A 539 21.56 -16.68 -25.65
C ARG A 539 22.65 -15.73 -26.12
N LEU A 540 23.87 -16.01 -25.73
CA LEU A 540 25.07 -15.38 -26.32
C LEU A 540 25.36 -16.05 -27.66
N ILE A 541 25.16 -15.32 -28.76
CA ILE A 541 25.33 -15.84 -30.13
C ILE A 541 26.61 -15.37 -30.81
N GLY A 542 27.38 -14.51 -30.14
CA GLY A 542 28.67 -14.04 -30.63
C GLY A 542 29.39 -13.13 -29.64
N GLU A 543 30.70 -13.18 -29.62
CA GLU A 543 31.57 -12.26 -28.91
C GLU A 543 32.79 -11.91 -29.75
N GLY A 544 33.27 -10.68 -29.67
CA GLY A 544 34.44 -10.21 -30.42
C GLY A 544 34.48 -8.70 -30.56
N ARG A 545 35.41 -8.20 -31.37
CA ARG A 545 35.47 -6.78 -31.74
C ARG A 545 34.48 -6.47 -32.85
N HIS A 546 34.14 -5.19 -32.99
CA HIS A 546 33.22 -4.72 -34.02
C HIS A 546 33.52 -5.28 -35.43
N ALA A 547 34.79 -5.16 -35.88
CA ALA A 547 35.19 -5.62 -37.22
C ALA A 547 34.98 -7.13 -37.39
N ASP A 548 35.33 -7.93 -36.39
CA ASP A 548 35.20 -9.37 -36.40
C ASP A 548 33.73 -9.81 -36.45
N LEU A 549 32.86 -9.12 -35.67
CA LEU A 549 31.43 -9.42 -35.62
C LEU A 549 30.71 -9.01 -36.93
N VAL A 550 31.06 -7.89 -37.54
CA VAL A 550 30.54 -7.50 -38.86
C VAL A 550 30.89 -8.54 -39.92
N ALA A 551 32.12 -9.11 -39.87
CA ALA A 551 32.55 -10.12 -40.80
C ALA A 551 31.89 -11.49 -40.58
N ASN A 552 31.76 -11.92 -39.29
CA ASN A 552 31.48 -13.33 -38.97
C ASN A 552 30.12 -13.58 -38.30
N ASN A 553 29.40 -12.55 -37.84
CA ASN A 553 28.09 -12.72 -37.17
C ASN A 553 26.96 -12.08 -38.00
N ALA A 554 26.08 -12.91 -38.54
CA ALA A 554 25.01 -12.45 -39.43
C ALA A 554 24.02 -11.53 -38.70
N VAL A 555 23.64 -11.84 -37.45
CA VAL A 555 22.69 -11.05 -36.66
C VAL A 555 23.27 -9.68 -36.32
N TYR A 556 24.55 -9.64 -35.90
CA TYR A 556 25.22 -8.37 -35.62
C TYR A 556 25.33 -7.49 -36.87
N ARG A 557 25.66 -8.08 -38.01
CA ARG A 557 25.75 -7.39 -39.30
C ARG A 557 24.39 -6.81 -39.70
N GLU A 558 23.31 -7.58 -39.58
CA GLU A 558 21.95 -7.12 -39.88
C GLU A 558 21.55 -5.92 -39.01
N ILE A 559 21.82 -5.98 -37.70
CA ILE A 559 21.53 -4.86 -36.78
C ILE A 559 22.36 -3.63 -37.21
N TYR A 560 23.65 -3.81 -37.54
CA TYR A 560 24.54 -2.73 -37.95
C TYR A 560 24.09 -2.07 -39.26
N GLU A 561 23.78 -2.85 -40.30
CA GLU A 561 23.32 -2.34 -41.60
C GLU A 561 21.98 -1.63 -41.49
N THR A 562 21.06 -2.17 -40.70
CA THR A 562 19.74 -1.54 -40.44
C THR A 562 19.89 -0.20 -39.76
N GLN A 563 20.84 -0.04 -38.86
CA GLN A 563 21.09 1.24 -38.17
C GLN A 563 21.82 2.24 -39.06
N LYS A 564 22.81 1.79 -39.86
CA LYS A 564 23.57 2.63 -40.79
C LYS A 564 22.69 3.23 -41.89
N GLY A 565 21.74 2.44 -42.45
CA GLY A 565 20.84 2.91 -43.49
C GLY A 565 19.75 3.86 -42.98
N LYS A 566 19.65 4.14 -41.68
CA LYS A 566 18.76 5.15 -41.07
C LYS A 566 19.49 6.47 -40.75
N GLU A 567 20.81 6.49 -40.83
CA GLU A 567 21.64 7.68 -40.59
C GLU A 567 22.03 8.39 -41.89
N GLU A 568 21.83 7.78 -43.07
CA GLU A 568 21.86 8.38 -44.39
C GLU A 568 20.43 8.88 -44.78
#